data_d1630724c0c67ae24f4b706c5239aa34
#
_entry.id   d1630724c0c67ae24f4b706c5239aa34
#
_cell.length_a   1.000
_cell.length_b   1.000
_cell.length_c   1.000
_cell.angle_alpha   90.00
_cell.angle_beta   90.00
_cell.angle_gamma   90.00
#
_symmetry.space_group_name_H-M   'P 1'
#
loop_
_entity.id
_entity.type
_entity.pdbx_description
1 polymer ?
#
loop_
_entity_poly.entity_id
_entity_poly.type
_entity_poly.pdbx_seq_one_letter_code
_entity_poly.pdbx_strand_id
1 'polypeptide(L)'
;MALHTKIILGLILGLILGIVSVFAGIGEYISDWVSPFGTIFVKMLKLVAVPLILVSLVSGISNLRDTSKLSRIGGKTFGIYIMTTVSAIVIALILANTFQPGEYFPEEKTIELKEKYASDASMKISSAKDVEGAGPLQMMIDVVPDNFFYSASNNRNMLQIIFFAVLFGIALVLSSPDKTSSIKKAFDGLNEIIIKIVEIIMEYAPIGVFALLAGLIVDLAGDDPNNIITTLTPLLYYALTVIVGLTFMVFIFYPLIIYVKTGITIKKFLKAIFPAQMLAFSTSSSAATLPLTMKRVEKNLNVSDEVTSFVCPLGATINMDGTSIHQAISAVFLSLIHISEPTRLSLI
;
A
#
# COMPACT_ATOMS: atom_id res chain seq x y z
N MET A 1 -2.34 -25.77 -2.17
CA MET A 1 -2.50 -24.77 -1.09
C MET A 1 -2.73 -23.41 -1.72
N ALA A 2 -3.63 -22.60 -1.16
CA ALA A 2 -3.84 -21.24 -1.63
C ALA A 2 -2.60 -20.37 -1.37
N LEU A 3 -2.37 -19.33 -2.18
CA LEU A 3 -1.18 -18.48 -2.09
C LEU A 3 -1.01 -17.85 -0.70
N HIS A 4 -2.09 -17.30 -0.14
CA HIS A 4 -2.05 -16.70 1.21
C HIS A 4 -1.60 -17.69 2.29
N THR A 5 -2.01 -18.96 2.21
CA THR A 5 -1.58 -19.99 3.15
C THR A 5 -0.07 -20.26 3.04
N LYS A 6 0.47 -20.28 1.81
CA LYS A 6 1.91 -20.43 1.57
C LYS A 6 2.69 -19.24 2.13
N ILE A 7 2.17 -18.01 1.96
CA ILE A 7 2.79 -16.80 2.50
C ILE A 7 2.81 -16.81 4.03
N ILE A 8 1.70 -17.18 4.68
CA ILE A 8 1.63 -17.29 6.14
C ILE A 8 2.59 -18.36 6.65
N LEU A 9 2.67 -19.51 5.97
CA LEU A 9 3.66 -20.55 6.32
C LEU A 9 5.08 -20.04 6.14
N GLY A 10 5.38 -19.33 5.03
CA GLY A 10 6.67 -18.70 4.81
C GLY A 10 7.04 -17.72 5.93
N LEU A 11 6.10 -16.89 6.36
CA LEU A 11 6.26 -15.96 7.47
C LEU A 11 6.59 -16.68 8.79
N ILE A 12 5.81 -17.70 9.15
CA ILE A 12 6.02 -18.48 10.38
C ILE A 12 7.36 -19.20 10.35
N LEU A 13 7.68 -19.87 9.23
CA LEU A 13 8.94 -20.59 9.10
C LEU A 13 10.15 -19.66 9.06
N GLY A 14 10.03 -18.47 8.44
CA GLY A 14 11.07 -17.44 8.45
C GLY A 14 11.33 -16.89 9.85
N LEU A 15 10.26 -16.63 10.61
CA LEU A 15 10.36 -16.23 12.01
C LEU A 15 11.08 -17.30 12.84
N ILE A 16 10.67 -18.56 12.72
CA ILE A 16 11.27 -19.69 13.45
C ILE A 16 12.75 -19.84 13.07
N LEU A 17 13.06 -19.83 11.77
CA LEU A 17 14.45 -19.95 11.31
C LEU A 17 15.31 -18.78 11.81
N GLY A 18 14.82 -17.54 11.74
CA GLY A 18 15.50 -16.37 12.27
C GLY A 18 15.83 -16.51 13.75
N ILE A 19 14.83 -16.88 14.57
CA ILE A 19 15.02 -17.10 16.01
C ILE A 19 16.05 -18.22 16.26
N VAL A 20 15.86 -19.38 15.64
CA VAL A 20 16.77 -20.54 15.82
C VAL A 20 18.21 -20.19 15.40
N SER A 21 18.38 -19.45 14.31
CA SER A 21 19.69 -19.08 13.81
C SER A 21 20.46 -18.16 14.77
N VAL A 22 19.78 -17.25 15.44
CA VAL A 22 20.40 -16.38 16.47
C VAL A 22 20.87 -17.21 17.65
N PHE A 23 20.01 -18.12 18.19
CA PHE A 23 20.39 -19.01 19.29
C PHE A 23 21.53 -19.99 18.90
N ALA A 24 21.59 -20.40 17.64
CA ALA A 24 22.61 -21.30 17.13
C ALA A 24 23.92 -20.60 16.74
N GLY A 25 23.98 -19.26 16.77
CA GLY A 25 25.14 -18.48 16.37
C GLY A 25 25.43 -18.54 14.85
N ILE A 26 24.42 -18.84 14.01
CA ILE A 26 24.57 -18.93 12.55
C ILE A 26 23.89 -17.75 11.84
N GLY A 27 23.74 -16.62 12.51
CA GLY A 27 23.08 -15.41 11.98
C GLY A 27 23.74 -14.90 10.70
N GLU A 28 25.08 -14.84 10.65
CA GLU A 28 25.84 -14.42 9.48
C GLU A 28 25.53 -15.28 8.25
N TYR A 29 25.42 -16.61 8.43
CA TYR A 29 25.01 -17.51 7.33
C TYR A 29 23.62 -17.18 6.79
N ILE A 30 22.66 -16.83 7.67
CA ILE A 30 21.32 -16.42 7.22
C ILE A 30 21.35 -15.08 6.48
N SER A 31 22.15 -14.12 6.95
CA SER A 31 22.31 -12.83 6.29
C SER A 31 22.91 -12.98 4.89
N ASP A 32 23.90 -13.85 4.73
CA ASP A 32 24.61 -14.01 3.46
C ASP A 32 23.89 -14.90 2.44
N TRP A 33 23.19 -15.95 2.90
CA TRP A 33 22.66 -16.98 1.99
C TRP A 33 21.13 -17.01 1.92
N VAL A 34 20.44 -16.56 2.95
CA VAL A 34 18.96 -16.59 2.97
C VAL A 34 18.36 -15.21 2.70
N SER A 35 18.84 -14.18 3.40
CA SER A 35 18.34 -12.81 3.30
C SER A 35 18.34 -12.24 1.87
N PRO A 36 19.31 -12.56 0.98
CA PRO A 36 19.30 -12.10 -0.40
C PRO A 36 18.05 -12.50 -1.20
N PHE A 37 17.45 -13.66 -0.92
CA PHE A 37 16.20 -14.07 -1.58
C PHE A 37 15.04 -13.12 -1.25
N GLY A 38 14.99 -12.63 -0.01
CA GLY A 38 14.04 -11.60 0.39
C GLY A 38 14.29 -10.26 -0.31
N THR A 39 15.56 -9.86 -0.41
CA THR A 39 15.97 -8.65 -1.14
C THR A 39 15.60 -8.73 -2.62
N ILE A 40 15.78 -9.88 -3.26
CA ILE A 40 15.36 -10.13 -4.65
C ILE A 40 13.85 -9.95 -4.78
N PHE A 41 13.06 -10.48 -3.86
CA PHE A 41 11.60 -10.33 -3.87
C PHE A 41 11.19 -8.85 -3.81
N VAL A 42 11.77 -8.06 -2.90
CA VAL A 42 11.49 -6.62 -2.81
C VAL A 42 11.91 -5.89 -4.09
N LYS A 43 13.05 -6.24 -4.69
CA LYS A 43 13.49 -5.66 -5.97
C LYS A 43 12.52 -5.99 -7.11
N MET A 44 12.01 -7.22 -7.18
CA MET A 44 11.00 -7.60 -8.18
C MET A 44 9.69 -6.83 -8.01
N LEU A 45 9.22 -6.59 -6.78
CA LEU A 45 8.05 -5.74 -6.52
C LEU A 45 8.29 -4.29 -6.95
N LYS A 46 9.47 -3.74 -6.65
CA LYS A 46 9.86 -2.38 -7.08
C LYS A 46 9.97 -2.26 -8.59
N LEU A 47 10.41 -3.30 -9.28
CA LEU A 47 10.55 -3.34 -10.74
C LEU A 47 9.22 -3.11 -11.46
N VAL A 48 8.13 -3.68 -10.96
CA VAL A 48 6.82 -3.60 -11.62
C VAL A 48 6.02 -2.36 -11.23
N ALA A 49 6.43 -1.63 -10.20
CA ALA A 49 5.63 -0.55 -9.63
C ALA A 49 5.32 0.56 -10.65
N VAL A 50 6.34 1.09 -11.34
CA VAL A 50 6.16 2.15 -12.35
C VAL A 50 5.36 1.66 -13.56
N PRO A 51 5.70 0.54 -14.21
CA PRO A 51 4.91 0.00 -15.31
C PRO A 51 3.45 -0.26 -14.94
N LEU A 52 3.20 -0.84 -13.75
CA LEU A 52 1.85 -1.15 -13.28
C LEU A 52 1.02 0.13 -13.15
N ILE A 53 1.52 1.14 -12.45
CA ILE A 53 0.81 2.40 -12.24
C ILE A 53 0.50 3.07 -13.57
N LEU A 54 1.52 3.21 -14.44
CA LEU A 54 1.34 3.86 -15.74
C LEU A 54 0.27 3.18 -16.57
N VAL A 55 0.43 1.89 -16.79
CA VAL A 55 -0.43 1.13 -17.71
C VAL A 55 -1.84 0.97 -17.16
N SER A 56 -1.99 0.68 -15.86
CA SER A 56 -3.31 0.52 -15.22
C SER A 56 -4.11 1.80 -15.23
N LEU A 57 -3.47 2.95 -14.93
CA LEU A 57 -4.16 4.25 -14.93
C LEU A 57 -4.57 4.66 -16.35
N VAL A 58 -3.68 4.53 -17.32
CA VAL A 58 -4.01 4.87 -18.72
C VAL A 58 -5.12 3.97 -19.24
N SER A 59 -5.07 2.66 -19.03
CA SER A 59 -6.12 1.73 -19.42
C SER A 59 -7.43 2.07 -18.69
N GLY A 60 -7.40 2.25 -17.37
CA GLY A 60 -8.58 2.57 -16.56
C GLY A 60 -9.28 3.85 -17.03
N ILE A 61 -8.53 4.94 -17.25
CA ILE A 61 -9.09 6.22 -17.68
C ILE A 61 -9.57 6.13 -19.12
N SER A 62 -8.83 5.51 -20.03
CA SER A 62 -9.19 5.41 -21.45
C SER A 62 -10.43 4.57 -21.72
N ASN A 63 -10.84 3.74 -20.77
CA ASN A 63 -12.06 2.92 -20.83
C ASN A 63 -13.34 3.69 -20.47
N LEU A 64 -13.24 4.94 -20.04
CA LEU A 64 -14.39 5.79 -19.76
C LEU A 64 -15.10 6.19 -21.06
N ARG A 65 -16.38 5.80 -21.20
CA ARG A 65 -17.14 5.95 -22.45
C ARG A 65 -17.81 7.32 -22.66
N ASP A 66 -17.98 8.12 -21.59
CA ASP A 66 -18.72 9.39 -21.68
C ASP A 66 -18.13 10.45 -20.75
N THR A 67 -17.60 11.51 -21.36
CA THR A 67 -16.96 12.62 -20.64
C THR A 67 -17.96 13.56 -19.96
N SER A 68 -19.20 13.64 -20.42
CA SER A 68 -20.23 14.53 -19.86
C SER A 68 -20.82 14.00 -18.54
N LYS A 69 -21.00 12.68 -18.46
CA LYS A 69 -21.42 11.99 -17.23
C LYS A 69 -20.27 11.85 -16.23
N LEU A 70 -19.04 11.79 -16.74
CA LEU A 70 -17.80 11.73 -15.99
C LEU A 70 -17.69 12.85 -14.97
N SER A 71 -18.03 14.09 -15.35
CA SER A 71 -17.93 15.25 -14.46
C SER A 71 -18.79 15.10 -13.20
N ARG A 72 -20.06 14.64 -13.32
CA ARG A 72 -20.97 14.53 -12.18
C ARG A 72 -20.74 13.31 -11.30
N ILE A 73 -20.49 12.15 -11.90
CA ILE A 73 -20.18 10.92 -11.17
C ILE A 73 -18.77 11.03 -10.59
N GLY A 74 -17.81 11.52 -11.40
CA GLY A 74 -16.43 11.73 -11.01
C GLY A 74 -16.28 12.63 -9.80
N GLY A 75 -16.89 13.82 -9.82
CA GLY A 75 -16.81 14.76 -8.69
C GLY A 75 -17.33 14.17 -7.37
N LYS A 76 -18.46 13.44 -7.42
CA LYS A 76 -19.01 12.74 -6.23
C LYS A 76 -18.07 11.61 -5.77
N THR A 77 -17.54 10.83 -6.70
CA THR A 77 -16.63 9.72 -6.41
C THR A 77 -15.36 10.22 -5.76
N PHE A 78 -14.71 11.26 -6.34
CA PHE A 78 -13.52 11.88 -5.74
C PHE A 78 -13.81 12.45 -4.36
N GLY A 79 -14.94 13.13 -4.17
CA GLY A 79 -15.34 13.65 -2.86
C GLY A 79 -15.49 12.54 -1.81
N ILE A 80 -16.08 11.39 -2.17
CA ILE A 80 -16.21 10.23 -1.29
C ILE A 80 -14.84 9.61 -1.01
N TYR A 81 -13.97 9.47 -2.02
CA TYR A 81 -12.63 8.90 -1.83
C TYR A 81 -11.78 9.76 -0.89
N ILE A 82 -11.76 11.08 -1.08
CA ILE A 82 -11.07 11.99 -0.16
C ILE A 82 -11.63 11.85 1.25
N MET A 83 -12.95 11.82 1.41
CA MET A 83 -13.59 11.67 2.71
C MET A 83 -13.20 10.35 3.39
N THR A 84 -13.22 9.22 2.66
CA THR A 84 -12.86 7.91 3.24
C THR A 84 -11.38 7.83 3.57
N THR A 85 -10.50 8.35 2.71
CA THR A 85 -9.05 8.38 2.95
C THR A 85 -8.69 9.28 4.13
N VAL A 86 -9.26 10.48 4.24
CA VAL A 86 -9.07 11.36 5.41
C VAL A 86 -9.56 10.67 6.68
N SER A 87 -10.75 10.03 6.63
CA SER A 87 -11.27 9.27 7.77
C SER A 87 -10.35 8.11 8.17
N ALA A 88 -9.80 7.40 7.18
CA ALA A 88 -8.86 6.30 7.40
C ALA A 88 -7.57 6.79 8.11
N ILE A 89 -7.02 7.93 7.66
CA ILE A 89 -5.84 8.55 8.28
C ILE A 89 -6.16 9.00 9.72
N VAL A 90 -7.29 9.67 9.94
CA VAL A 90 -7.71 10.10 11.28
C VAL A 90 -7.86 8.92 12.23
N ILE A 91 -8.54 7.85 11.79
CA ILE A 91 -8.68 6.61 12.58
C ILE A 91 -7.31 6.02 12.88
N ALA A 92 -6.42 5.95 11.89
CA ALA A 92 -5.06 5.44 12.06
C ALA A 92 -4.27 6.24 13.10
N LEU A 93 -4.35 7.59 13.05
CA LEU A 93 -3.69 8.47 14.01
C LEU A 93 -4.26 8.30 15.42
N ILE A 94 -5.59 8.18 15.56
CA ILE A 94 -6.22 7.90 16.86
C ILE A 94 -5.71 6.57 17.42
N LEU A 95 -5.69 5.51 16.62
CA LEU A 95 -5.22 4.19 17.06
C LEU A 95 -3.73 4.22 17.41
N ALA A 96 -2.89 4.82 16.56
CA ALA A 96 -1.46 4.91 16.78
C ALA A 96 -1.11 5.69 18.07
N ASN A 97 -1.82 6.80 18.34
CA ASN A 97 -1.64 7.58 19.56
C ASN A 97 -2.25 6.91 20.82
N THR A 98 -3.25 6.05 20.65
CA THR A 98 -3.87 5.31 21.77
C THR A 98 -3.04 4.10 22.15
N PHE A 99 -2.56 3.33 21.19
CA PHE A 99 -1.78 2.11 21.44
C PHE A 99 -0.29 2.36 21.56
N GLN A 100 0.22 3.48 21.08
CA GLN A 100 1.62 3.92 21.15
C GLN A 100 2.64 2.80 20.91
N PRO A 101 2.55 2.03 19.80
CA PRO A 101 3.36 0.84 19.62
C PRO A 101 4.89 1.13 19.61
N GLY A 102 5.30 2.36 19.31
CA GLY A 102 6.70 2.77 19.30
C GLY A 102 7.30 2.99 20.70
N GLU A 103 6.50 3.22 21.74
CA GLU A 103 7.00 3.42 23.12
C GLU A 103 7.58 2.14 23.76
N TYR A 104 7.23 0.98 23.21
CA TYR A 104 7.78 -0.30 23.64
C TYR A 104 9.16 -0.60 23.06
N PHE A 105 9.72 0.32 22.24
CA PHE A 105 11.03 0.11 21.63
C PHE A 105 12.12 0.55 22.63
N PRO A 106 13.14 -0.31 22.93
CA PRO A 106 14.20 0.04 23.85
C PRO A 106 15.03 1.24 23.35
N GLU A 107 15.31 2.21 24.21
CA GLU A 107 16.08 3.41 23.85
C GLU A 107 17.47 3.07 23.30
N GLU A 108 18.14 2.08 23.88
CA GLU A 108 19.46 1.62 23.47
C GLU A 108 19.47 1.09 22.03
N LYS A 109 18.43 0.31 21.65
CA LYS A 109 18.25 -0.18 20.28
C LYS A 109 17.85 0.95 19.32
N THR A 110 17.14 1.95 19.80
CA THR A 110 16.81 3.12 19.01
C THR A 110 18.08 3.89 18.59
N ILE A 111 19.04 4.02 19.50
CA ILE A 111 20.33 4.67 19.22
C ILE A 111 21.15 3.85 18.21
N GLU A 112 21.26 2.54 18.40
CA GLU A 112 21.97 1.62 17.50
C GLU A 112 21.37 1.67 16.06
N LEU A 113 20.03 1.63 15.94
CA LEU A 113 19.36 1.73 14.65
C LEU A 113 19.54 3.12 14.00
N LYS A 114 19.54 4.19 14.80
CA LYS A 114 19.84 5.54 14.30
C LYS A 114 21.24 5.62 13.71
N GLU A 115 22.25 5.06 14.37
CA GLU A 115 23.62 5.04 13.88
C GLU A 115 23.74 4.17 12.62
N LYS A 116 23.17 2.96 12.63
CA LYS A 116 23.20 2.02 11.49
C LYS A 116 22.57 2.60 10.22
N TYR A 117 21.49 3.36 10.37
CA TYR A 117 20.73 3.95 9.26
C TYR A 117 20.90 5.48 9.12
N ALA A 118 21.89 6.08 9.80
CA ALA A 118 22.12 7.52 9.82
C ALA A 118 22.32 8.11 8.42
N SER A 119 23.00 7.41 7.52
CA SER A 119 23.20 7.86 6.13
C SER A 119 21.91 7.91 5.32
N ASP A 120 21.04 6.92 5.47
CA ASP A 120 19.75 6.88 4.80
C ASP A 120 18.75 7.86 5.42
N ALA A 121 18.82 8.04 6.74
CA ALA A 121 18.01 9.01 7.45
C ALA A 121 18.40 10.46 7.11
N SER A 122 19.69 10.77 7.03
CA SER A 122 20.16 12.11 6.68
C SER A 122 19.76 12.53 5.28
N MET A 123 19.77 11.63 4.30
CA MET A 123 19.25 11.89 2.95
C MET A 123 17.75 12.16 2.93
N LYS A 124 16.97 11.48 3.76
CA LYS A 124 15.51 11.70 3.88
C LYS A 124 15.19 12.99 4.64
N ILE A 125 15.96 13.30 5.67
CA ILE A 125 15.82 14.54 6.45
C ILE A 125 16.20 15.76 5.61
N SER A 126 17.23 15.69 4.78
CA SER A 126 17.55 16.78 3.85
C SER A 126 16.42 17.00 2.85
N SER A 127 15.89 15.94 2.27
CA SER A 127 14.73 16.02 1.36
C SER A 127 13.46 16.57 2.07
N ALA A 128 13.26 16.25 3.35
CA ALA A 128 12.15 16.80 4.13
C ALA A 128 12.34 18.29 4.46
N LYS A 129 13.57 18.72 4.78
CA LYS A 129 13.90 20.14 5.00
C LYS A 129 13.75 20.98 3.74
N ASP A 130 14.06 20.42 2.58
CA ASP A 130 13.81 21.07 1.28
C ASP A 130 12.31 21.35 1.07
N VAL A 131 11.44 20.48 1.61
CA VAL A 131 9.97 20.64 1.60
C VAL A 131 9.49 21.66 2.65
N GLU A 132 10.11 21.72 3.83
CA GLU A 132 9.76 22.71 4.88
C GLU A 132 10.05 24.17 4.46
N GLY A 133 11.09 24.39 3.64
CA GLY A 133 11.40 25.70 3.04
C GLY A 133 10.58 26.04 1.79
N ALA A 134 9.79 25.08 1.30
CA ALA A 134 9.02 25.24 0.08
C ALA A 134 7.72 26.02 0.30
N GLY A 135 7.34 26.84 -0.67
CA GLY A 135 6.07 27.57 -0.61
C GLY A 135 4.86 26.62 -0.61
N PRO A 136 3.66 27.10 -0.20
CA PRO A 136 2.46 26.26 -0.06
C PRO A 136 2.01 25.59 -1.37
N LEU A 137 2.46 26.05 -2.52
CA LEU A 137 2.16 25.48 -3.83
C LEU A 137 3.27 24.57 -4.36
N GLN A 138 4.39 24.41 -3.66
CA GLN A 138 5.52 23.61 -4.13
C GLN A 138 5.12 22.15 -4.38
N MET A 139 4.31 21.58 -3.50
CA MET A 139 3.78 20.22 -3.70
C MET A 139 3.02 20.07 -5.02
N MET A 140 2.29 21.09 -5.46
CA MET A 140 1.58 21.09 -6.75
C MET A 140 2.56 21.20 -7.93
N ILE A 141 3.64 21.95 -7.75
CA ILE A 141 4.71 22.08 -8.77
C ILE A 141 5.42 20.74 -8.91
N ASP A 142 5.79 20.10 -7.80
CA ASP A 142 6.56 18.86 -7.77
C ASP A 142 5.79 17.64 -8.32
N VAL A 143 4.46 17.72 -8.41
CA VAL A 143 3.62 16.69 -9.05
C VAL A 143 3.81 16.67 -10.56
N VAL A 144 4.16 17.81 -11.19
CA VAL A 144 4.33 17.91 -12.64
C VAL A 144 5.76 17.52 -13.02
N PRO A 145 5.96 16.44 -13.80
CA PRO A 145 7.30 16.01 -14.20
C PRO A 145 7.92 16.93 -15.25
N ASP A 146 9.16 17.37 -15.07
CA ASP A 146 9.94 18.03 -16.10
C ASP A 146 10.32 17.05 -17.23
N ASN A 147 10.55 15.79 -16.88
CA ASN A 147 10.89 14.72 -17.81
C ASN A 147 10.30 13.39 -17.36
N PHE A 148 9.40 12.84 -18.16
CA PHE A 148 8.75 11.57 -17.88
C PHE A 148 9.72 10.40 -17.66
N PHE A 149 10.74 10.27 -18.52
CA PHE A 149 11.69 9.14 -18.41
C PHE A 149 12.57 9.24 -17.18
N TYR A 150 12.96 10.45 -16.78
CA TYR A 150 13.66 10.67 -15.52
C TYR A 150 12.78 10.28 -14.32
N SER A 151 11.52 10.69 -14.33
CA SER A 151 10.57 10.31 -13.27
C SER A 151 10.34 8.80 -13.22
N ALA A 152 10.23 8.15 -14.37
CA ALA A 152 10.03 6.70 -14.48
C ALA A 152 11.24 5.86 -14.03
N SER A 153 12.45 6.44 -14.05
CA SER A 153 13.66 5.76 -13.59
C SER A 153 13.80 5.72 -12.05
N ASN A 154 12.98 6.47 -11.32
CA ASN A 154 13.06 6.57 -9.87
C ASN A 154 11.70 6.33 -9.22
N ASN A 155 11.60 5.23 -8.48
CA ASN A 155 10.37 4.88 -7.74
C ASN A 155 9.94 5.92 -6.69
N ARG A 156 10.76 6.91 -6.35
CA ARG A 156 10.36 8.02 -5.47
C ARG A 156 9.44 9.01 -6.18
N ASN A 157 9.48 9.09 -7.51
CA ASN A 157 8.72 10.04 -8.31
C ASN A 157 7.37 9.49 -8.80
N MET A 158 6.77 8.54 -8.05
CA MET A 158 5.50 7.89 -8.43
C MET A 158 4.36 8.89 -8.69
N LEU A 159 4.30 9.98 -7.92
CA LEU A 159 3.27 11.01 -8.08
C LEU A 159 3.34 11.68 -9.46
N GLN A 160 4.56 11.91 -9.97
CA GLN A 160 4.80 12.45 -11.30
C GLN A 160 4.38 11.47 -12.40
N ILE A 161 4.60 10.16 -12.18
CA ILE A 161 4.12 9.11 -13.10
C ILE A 161 2.60 9.05 -13.11
N ILE A 162 1.95 9.15 -11.94
CA ILE A 162 0.49 9.20 -11.83
C ILE A 162 -0.06 10.41 -12.59
N PHE A 163 0.52 11.60 -12.40
CA PHE A 163 0.13 12.81 -13.12
C PHE A 163 0.20 12.63 -14.63
N PHE A 164 1.32 12.13 -15.13
CA PHE A 164 1.49 11.88 -16.57
C PHE A 164 0.49 10.83 -17.08
N ALA A 165 0.29 9.72 -16.35
CA ALA A 165 -0.64 8.67 -16.73
C ALA A 165 -2.08 9.17 -16.81
N VAL A 166 -2.49 10.01 -15.86
CA VAL A 166 -3.82 10.65 -15.85
C VAL A 166 -3.97 11.58 -17.04
N LEU A 167 -2.98 12.46 -17.28
CA LEU A 167 -3.00 13.40 -18.41
C LEU A 167 -3.05 12.65 -19.74
N PHE A 168 -2.23 11.61 -19.91
CA PHE A 168 -2.19 10.77 -21.12
C PHE A 168 -3.52 10.02 -21.33
N GLY A 169 -4.10 9.45 -20.28
CA GLY A 169 -5.39 8.78 -20.33
C GLY A 169 -6.52 9.73 -20.73
N ILE A 170 -6.56 10.94 -20.16
CA ILE A 170 -7.52 11.98 -20.56
C ILE A 170 -7.32 12.37 -22.02
N ALA A 171 -6.08 12.58 -22.46
CA ALA A 171 -5.78 12.91 -23.85
C ALA A 171 -6.26 11.81 -24.81
N LEU A 172 -6.11 10.53 -24.45
CA LEU A 172 -6.64 9.40 -25.23
C LEU A 172 -8.17 9.44 -25.36
N VAL A 173 -8.87 9.76 -24.27
CA VAL A 173 -10.35 9.87 -24.29
C VAL A 173 -10.82 11.03 -25.14
N LEU A 174 -10.12 12.16 -25.13
CA LEU A 174 -10.46 13.37 -25.91
C LEU A 174 -10.04 13.28 -27.38
N SER A 175 -9.19 12.36 -27.74
CA SER A 175 -8.71 12.18 -29.12
C SER A 175 -9.69 11.37 -29.95
N SER A 176 -9.62 11.55 -31.30
CA SER A 176 -10.51 10.84 -32.23
C SER A 176 -10.29 9.31 -32.14
N PRO A 177 -11.37 8.54 -31.93
CA PRO A 177 -11.29 7.08 -31.75
C PRO A 177 -10.61 6.34 -32.91
N ASP A 178 -10.81 6.82 -34.13
CA ASP A 178 -10.22 6.21 -35.34
C ASP A 178 -8.69 6.17 -35.30
N LYS A 179 -8.06 7.15 -34.65
CA LYS A 179 -6.59 7.25 -34.57
C LYS A 179 -6.03 6.62 -33.30
N THR A 180 -6.81 6.53 -32.24
CA THR A 180 -6.31 6.16 -30.91
C THR A 180 -6.77 4.79 -30.43
N SER A 181 -7.72 4.14 -31.13
CA SER A 181 -8.23 2.82 -30.74
C SER A 181 -7.14 1.74 -30.63
N SER A 182 -6.13 1.78 -31.50
CA SER A 182 -5.00 0.85 -31.45
C SER A 182 -4.12 1.08 -30.22
N ILE A 183 -3.90 2.34 -29.84
CA ILE A 183 -3.12 2.70 -28.65
C ILE A 183 -3.86 2.24 -27.38
N LYS A 184 -5.16 2.47 -27.33
CA LYS A 184 -6.00 2.01 -26.22
C LYS A 184 -5.91 0.49 -26.05
N LYS A 185 -6.11 -0.27 -27.14
CA LYS A 185 -5.98 -1.74 -27.11
C LYS A 185 -4.59 -2.20 -26.69
N ALA A 186 -3.54 -1.45 -27.09
CA ALA A 186 -2.18 -1.76 -26.67
C ALA A 186 -2.00 -1.58 -25.15
N PHE A 187 -2.53 -0.50 -24.55
CA PHE A 187 -2.49 -0.31 -23.10
C PHE A 187 -3.32 -1.35 -22.35
N ASP A 188 -4.49 -1.76 -22.88
CA ASP A 188 -5.29 -2.84 -22.28
C ASP A 188 -4.52 -4.17 -22.29
N GLY A 189 -3.88 -4.53 -23.40
CA GLY A 189 -3.02 -5.70 -23.49
C GLY A 189 -1.78 -5.64 -22.61
N LEU A 190 -1.12 -4.48 -22.53
CA LEU A 190 0.01 -4.25 -21.62
C LEU A 190 -0.43 -4.39 -20.15
N ASN A 191 -1.61 -3.89 -19.79
CA ASN A 191 -2.15 -4.02 -18.45
C ASN A 191 -2.33 -5.50 -18.05
N GLU A 192 -2.86 -6.32 -18.95
CA GLU A 192 -3.00 -7.77 -18.73
C GLU A 192 -1.62 -8.42 -18.53
N ILE A 193 -0.62 -8.07 -19.36
CA ILE A 193 0.75 -8.59 -19.26
C ILE A 193 1.38 -8.19 -17.92
N ILE A 194 1.25 -6.93 -17.50
CA ILE A 194 1.82 -6.45 -16.24
C ILE A 194 1.16 -7.13 -15.04
N ILE A 195 -0.16 -7.31 -15.07
CA ILE A 195 -0.86 -8.08 -14.02
C ILE A 195 -0.31 -9.51 -13.96
N LYS A 196 -0.06 -10.13 -15.12
CA LYS A 196 0.52 -11.47 -15.17
C LYS A 196 1.95 -11.53 -14.63
N ILE A 197 2.76 -10.51 -14.87
CA ILE A 197 4.09 -10.39 -14.26
C ILE A 197 3.98 -10.30 -12.73
N VAL A 198 3.02 -9.50 -12.21
CA VAL A 198 2.76 -9.44 -10.76
C VAL A 198 2.38 -10.81 -10.21
N GLU A 199 1.50 -11.55 -10.89
CA GLU A 199 1.12 -12.91 -10.46
C GLU A 199 2.35 -13.85 -10.38
N ILE A 200 3.24 -13.81 -11.37
CA ILE A 200 4.49 -14.60 -11.37
C ILE A 200 5.38 -14.22 -10.18
N ILE A 201 5.53 -12.92 -9.91
CA ILE A 201 6.30 -12.43 -8.76
C ILE A 201 5.66 -12.89 -7.45
N MET A 202 4.32 -12.86 -7.37
CA MET A 202 3.59 -13.30 -6.17
C MET A 202 3.68 -14.81 -5.92
N GLU A 203 3.94 -15.65 -6.93
CA GLU A 203 4.25 -17.05 -6.72
C GLU A 203 5.56 -17.25 -5.94
N TYR A 204 6.50 -16.32 -6.08
CA TYR A 204 7.77 -16.30 -5.32
C TYR A 204 7.59 -15.70 -3.91
N ALA A 205 6.49 -15.00 -3.62
CA ALA A 205 6.27 -14.31 -2.36
C ALA A 205 6.46 -15.19 -1.09
N PRO A 206 6.03 -16.46 -1.04
CA PRO A 206 6.27 -17.29 0.15
C PRO A 206 7.76 -17.45 0.50
N ILE A 207 8.62 -17.58 -0.51
CA ILE A 207 10.07 -17.70 -0.34
C ILE A 207 10.65 -16.33 0.04
N GLY A 208 10.22 -15.28 -0.64
CA GLY A 208 10.65 -13.92 -0.37
C GLY A 208 10.33 -13.47 1.07
N VAL A 209 9.10 -13.72 1.52
CA VAL A 209 8.65 -13.36 2.89
C VAL A 209 9.37 -14.19 3.95
N PHE A 210 9.56 -15.50 3.70
CA PHE A 210 10.37 -16.37 4.56
C PHE A 210 11.78 -15.80 4.75
N ALA A 211 12.46 -15.46 3.67
CA ALA A 211 13.83 -14.96 3.69
C ALA A 211 13.93 -13.57 4.31
N LEU A 212 12.98 -12.67 4.00
CA LEU A 212 12.90 -11.33 4.60
C LEU A 212 12.76 -11.41 6.12
N LEU A 213 11.88 -12.28 6.60
CA LEU A 213 11.63 -12.36 8.03
C LEU A 213 12.78 -13.02 8.77
N ALA A 214 13.38 -14.08 8.20
CA ALA A 214 14.56 -14.70 8.77
C ALA A 214 15.73 -13.71 8.87
N GLY A 215 16.02 -12.96 7.81
CA GLY A 215 17.04 -11.93 7.79
C GLY A 215 16.75 -10.78 8.76
N LEU A 216 15.49 -10.31 8.79
CA LEU A 216 15.08 -9.24 9.71
C LEU A 216 15.32 -9.61 11.18
N ILE A 217 14.97 -10.85 11.59
CA ILE A 217 15.19 -11.31 12.96
C ILE A 217 16.67 -11.32 13.32
N VAL A 218 17.51 -11.81 12.42
CA VAL A 218 18.98 -11.81 12.61
C VAL A 218 19.53 -10.39 12.71
N ASP A 219 19.12 -9.51 11.80
CA ASP A 219 19.57 -8.11 11.78
C ASP A 219 19.17 -7.35 13.05
N LEU A 220 18.00 -7.64 13.61
CA LEU A 220 17.46 -6.98 14.81
C LEU A 220 18.01 -7.56 16.11
N ALA A 221 18.26 -8.87 16.14
CA ALA A 221 18.82 -9.54 17.32
C ALA A 221 20.31 -9.22 17.50
N GLY A 222 21.05 -9.03 16.38
CA GLY A 222 22.50 -8.95 16.42
C GLY A 222 23.09 -10.22 17.05
N ASP A 223 24.08 -10.05 17.93
CA ASP A 223 24.77 -11.16 18.59
C ASP A 223 24.11 -11.62 19.91
N ASP A 224 23.05 -10.91 20.37
CA ASP A 224 22.39 -11.24 21.65
C ASP A 224 20.95 -11.75 21.42
N PRO A 225 20.69 -13.03 21.72
CA PRO A 225 19.35 -13.62 21.63
C PRO A 225 18.28 -12.90 22.46
N ASN A 226 18.64 -12.22 23.55
CA ASN A 226 17.69 -11.49 24.37
C ASN A 226 17.06 -10.29 23.63
N ASN A 227 17.77 -9.75 22.64
CA ASN A 227 17.27 -8.67 21.79
C ASN A 227 16.06 -9.08 20.92
N ILE A 228 15.83 -10.37 20.71
CA ILE A 228 14.70 -10.86 19.89
C ILE A 228 13.38 -10.43 20.53
N ILE A 229 13.18 -10.70 21.82
CA ILE A 229 11.92 -10.40 22.50
C ILE A 229 11.71 -8.90 22.58
N THR A 230 12.73 -8.14 22.94
CA THR A 230 12.67 -6.69 23.08
C THR A 230 12.36 -5.98 21.76
N THR A 231 12.80 -6.54 20.63
CA THR A 231 12.58 -5.96 19.31
C THR A 231 11.29 -6.45 18.65
N LEU A 232 10.92 -7.71 18.84
CA LEU A 232 9.67 -8.27 18.27
C LEU A 232 8.42 -7.75 18.96
N THR A 233 8.48 -7.43 20.24
CA THR A 233 7.32 -6.94 21.00
C THR A 233 6.74 -5.66 20.39
N PRO A 234 7.49 -4.58 20.14
CA PRO A 234 6.95 -3.38 19.49
C PRO A 234 6.40 -3.65 18.09
N LEU A 235 7.07 -4.52 17.31
CA LEU A 235 6.60 -4.90 15.96
C LEU A 235 5.28 -5.66 16.00
N LEU A 236 5.08 -6.51 16.99
CA LEU A 236 3.81 -7.20 17.22
C LEU A 236 2.70 -6.21 17.59
N TYR A 237 2.97 -5.28 18.52
CA TYR A 237 2.02 -4.21 18.86
C TYR A 237 1.67 -3.34 17.64
N TYR A 238 2.67 -2.99 16.84
CA TYR A 238 2.47 -2.29 15.58
C TYR A 238 1.55 -3.09 14.62
N ALA A 239 1.86 -4.37 14.40
CA ALA A 239 1.06 -5.23 13.52
C ALA A 239 -0.39 -5.36 14.01
N LEU A 240 -0.59 -5.56 15.33
CA LEU A 240 -1.91 -5.62 15.94
C LEU A 240 -2.67 -4.31 15.79
N THR A 241 -2.02 -3.16 15.96
CA THR A 241 -2.63 -1.84 15.77
C THR A 241 -3.13 -1.67 14.33
N VAL A 242 -2.32 -2.06 13.34
CA VAL A 242 -2.72 -2.05 11.92
C VAL A 242 -3.92 -2.97 11.68
N ILE A 243 -3.89 -4.20 12.19
CA ILE A 243 -4.99 -5.18 12.03
C ILE A 243 -6.28 -4.66 12.66
N VAL A 244 -6.21 -4.03 13.83
CA VAL A 244 -7.37 -3.40 14.48
C VAL A 244 -7.94 -2.29 13.61
N GLY A 245 -7.10 -1.41 13.06
CA GLY A 245 -7.51 -0.34 12.16
C GLY A 245 -8.20 -0.85 10.90
N LEU A 246 -7.61 -1.83 10.24
CA LEU A 246 -8.18 -2.46 9.04
C LEU A 246 -9.52 -3.16 9.35
N THR A 247 -9.60 -3.87 10.46
CA THR A 247 -10.81 -4.57 10.92
C THR A 247 -11.92 -3.57 11.21
N PHE A 248 -11.61 -2.47 11.89
CA PHE A 248 -12.55 -1.40 12.16
C PHE A 248 -13.13 -0.80 10.87
N MET A 249 -12.28 -0.50 9.87
CA MET A 249 -12.73 0.03 8.59
C MET A 249 -13.66 -0.94 7.86
N VAL A 250 -13.27 -2.21 7.76
CA VAL A 250 -14.01 -3.21 6.97
C VAL A 250 -15.34 -3.59 7.61
N PHE A 251 -15.38 -3.74 8.93
CA PHE A 251 -16.56 -4.30 9.61
C PHE A 251 -17.43 -3.24 10.30
N ILE A 252 -16.91 -2.04 10.55
CA ILE A 252 -17.64 -0.98 11.26
C ILE A 252 -17.84 0.24 10.36
N PHE A 253 -16.76 0.87 9.93
CA PHE A 253 -16.82 2.17 9.26
C PHE A 253 -17.56 2.12 7.91
N TYR A 254 -17.14 1.28 6.97
CA TYR A 254 -17.81 1.18 5.67
C TYR A 254 -19.26 0.67 5.76
N PRO A 255 -19.54 -0.40 6.50
CA PRO A 255 -20.92 -0.87 6.64
C PRO A 255 -21.85 0.18 7.27
N LEU A 256 -21.32 0.97 8.23
CA LEU A 256 -22.10 2.03 8.88
C LEU A 256 -22.40 3.17 7.91
N ILE A 257 -21.42 3.65 7.13
CA ILE A 257 -21.65 4.68 6.11
C ILE A 257 -22.67 4.22 5.09
N ILE A 258 -22.55 2.99 4.61
CA ILE A 258 -23.50 2.44 3.63
C ILE A 258 -24.91 2.36 4.23
N TYR A 259 -25.02 1.86 5.46
CA TYR A 259 -26.31 1.81 6.16
C TYR A 259 -26.95 3.20 6.28
N VAL A 260 -26.21 4.20 6.74
CA VAL A 260 -26.70 5.57 6.94
C VAL A 260 -27.08 6.24 5.61
N LYS A 261 -26.33 6.00 4.53
CA LYS A 261 -26.55 6.67 3.24
C LYS A 261 -27.56 5.97 2.33
N THR A 262 -27.71 4.65 2.45
CA THR A 262 -28.52 3.86 1.50
C THR A 262 -29.63 3.04 2.17
N GLY A 263 -29.63 2.90 3.50
CA GLY A 263 -30.57 2.03 4.23
C GLY A 263 -30.26 0.52 4.07
N ILE A 264 -29.22 0.15 3.33
CA ILE A 264 -28.82 -1.26 3.19
C ILE A 264 -28.27 -1.74 4.53
N THR A 265 -28.88 -2.79 5.09
CA THR A 265 -28.45 -3.33 6.38
C THR A 265 -27.01 -3.85 6.33
N ILE A 266 -26.26 -3.67 7.42
CA ILE A 266 -24.87 -4.11 7.55
C ILE A 266 -24.71 -5.58 7.17
N LYS A 267 -25.61 -6.45 7.66
CA LYS A 267 -25.59 -7.88 7.34
C LYS A 267 -25.76 -8.16 5.84
N LYS A 268 -26.68 -7.44 5.17
CA LYS A 268 -26.91 -7.59 3.72
C LYS A 268 -25.67 -7.14 2.93
N PHE A 269 -25.10 -6.01 3.29
CA PHE A 269 -23.87 -5.48 2.67
C PHE A 269 -22.71 -6.46 2.81
N LEU A 270 -22.35 -6.85 4.04
CA LEU A 270 -21.23 -7.78 4.28
C LEU A 270 -21.42 -9.12 3.56
N LYS A 271 -22.65 -9.68 3.58
CA LYS A 271 -22.95 -10.91 2.83
C LYS A 271 -22.78 -10.75 1.31
N ALA A 272 -23.14 -9.57 0.78
CA ALA A 272 -23.03 -9.29 -0.65
C ALA A 272 -21.56 -9.26 -1.10
N ILE A 273 -20.67 -8.59 -0.34
CA ILE A 273 -19.26 -8.37 -0.72
C ILE A 273 -18.31 -9.47 -0.22
N PHE A 274 -18.74 -10.32 0.72
CA PHE A 274 -17.88 -11.34 1.35
C PHE A 274 -17.07 -12.18 0.36
N PRO A 275 -17.63 -12.71 -0.76
CA PRO A 275 -16.84 -13.47 -1.72
C PRO A 275 -15.73 -12.65 -2.38
N ALA A 276 -15.97 -11.34 -2.62
CA ALA A 276 -14.94 -10.45 -3.15
C ALA A 276 -13.85 -10.18 -2.10
N GLN A 277 -14.23 -10.00 -0.83
CA GLN A 277 -13.27 -9.86 0.28
C GLN A 277 -12.38 -11.10 0.42
N MET A 278 -12.98 -12.30 0.34
CA MET A 278 -12.22 -13.57 0.41
C MET A 278 -11.26 -13.73 -0.78
N LEU A 279 -11.69 -13.32 -1.98
CA LEU A 279 -10.80 -13.34 -3.15
C LEU A 279 -9.68 -12.32 -3.00
N ALA A 280 -9.99 -11.09 -2.55
CA ALA A 280 -8.99 -10.06 -2.30
C ALA A 280 -7.93 -10.51 -1.28
N PHE A 281 -8.37 -11.12 -0.19
CA PHE A 281 -7.48 -11.70 0.82
C PHE A 281 -6.59 -12.81 0.24
N SER A 282 -7.17 -13.68 -0.60
CA SER A 282 -6.45 -14.81 -1.20
C SER A 282 -5.44 -14.39 -2.26
N THR A 283 -5.77 -13.36 -3.04
CA THR A 283 -4.92 -12.87 -4.14
C THR A 283 -3.98 -11.75 -3.72
N SER A 284 -4.25 -11.12 -2.57
CA SER A 284 -3.57 -9.88 -2.12
C SER A 284 -3.56 -8.79 -3.21
N SER A 285 -4.59 -8.77 -4.07
CA SER A 285 -4.67 -7.89 -5.24
C SER A 285 -6.07 -7.34 -5.45
N SER A 286 -6.22 -6.03 -5.34
CA SER A 286 -7.47 -5.33 -5.68
C SER A 286 -7.81 -5.45 -7.16
N ALA A 287 -6.80 -5.39 -8.03
CA ALA A 287 -6.99 -5.50 -9.48
C ALA A 287 -7.49 -6.91 -9.89
N ALA A 288 -6.89 -7.97 -9.35
CA ALA A 288 -7.34 -9.34 -9.60
C ALA A 288 -8.76 -9.62 -9.10
N THR A 289 -9.19 -8.90 -8.06
CA THR A 289 -10.51 -9.03 -7.45
C THR A 289 -11.59 -8.21 -8.17
N LEU A 290 -11.18 -7.22 -8.94
CA LEU A 290 -12.06 -6.21 -9.55
C LEU A 290 -13.27 -6.81 -10.30
N PRO A 291 -13.12 -7.82 -11.19
CA PRO A 291 -14.25 -8.40 -11.91
C PRO A 291 -15.33 -8.99 -10.99
N LEU A 292 -14.89 -9.68 -9.92
CA LEU A 292 -15.80 -10.22 -8.93
C LEU A 292 -16.46 -9.11 -8.10
N THR A 293 -15.72 -8.09 -7.71
CA THR A 293 -16.23 -6.93 -6.98
C THR A 293 -17.33 -6.25 -7.79
N MET A 294 -17.09 -5.94 -9.05
CA MET A 294 -18.07 -5.35 -9.96
C MET A 294 -19.35 -6.20 -10.03
N LYS A 295 -19.21 -7.49 -10.33
CA LYS A 295 -20.33 -8.44 -10.39
C LYS A 295 -21.15 -8.49 -9.09
N ARG A 296 -20.48 -8.42 -7.91
CA ARG A 296 -21.15 -8.43 -6.60
C ARG A 296 -21.89 -7.13 -6.33
N VAL A 297 -21.29 -6.00 -6.66
CA VAL A 297 -21.89 -4.67 -6.50
C VAL A 297 -23.13 -4.52 -7.40
N GLU A 298 -23.06 -4.93 -8.65
CA GLU A 298 -24.18 -4.90 -9.60
C GLU A 298 -25.33 -5.83 -9.17
N LYS A 299 -25.02 -7.13 -9.01
CA LYS A 299 -26.08 -8.15 -8.83
C LYS A 299 -26.63 -8.22 -7.42
N ASN A 300 -25.85 -7.88 -6.39
CA ASN A 300 -26.25 -8.07 -5.00
C ASN A 300 -26.61 -6.76 -4.29
N LEU A 301 -26.07 -5.63 -4.78
CA LEU A 301 -26.36 -4.29 -4.24
C LEU A 301 -27.18 -3.42 -5.20
N ASN A 302 -27.50 -3.92 -6.40
CA ASN A 302 -28.30 -3.26 -7.43
C ASN A 302 -27.71 -1.89 -7.87
N VAL A 303 -26.40 -1.78 -7.95
CA VAL A 303 -25.72 -0.61 -8.51
C VAL A 303 -25.69 -0.75 -10.02
N SER A 304 -25.95 0.34 -10.76
CA SER A 304 -25.94 0.31 -12.23
C SER A 304 -24.56 -0.02 -12.79
N ASP A 305 -24.52 -0.73 -13.92
CA ASP A 305 -23.27 -1.05 -14.64
C ASP A 305 -22.46 0.20 -14.96
N GLU A 306 -23.11 1.30 -15.32
CA GLU A 306 -22.47 2.59 -15.61
C GLU A 306 -21.64 3.11 -14.42
N VAL A 307 -22.21 3.06 -13.20
CA VAL A 307 -21.52 3.51 -11.99
C VAL A 307 -20.45 2.50 -11.60
N THR A 308 -20.73 1.22 -11.67
CA THR A 308 -19.82 0.16 -11.28
C THR A 308 -18.57 0.11 -12.16
N SER A 309 -18.76 0.21 -13.49
CA SER A 309 -17.67 0.21 -14.47
C SER A 309 -16.73 1.41 -14.34
N PHE A 310 -17.22 2.52 -13.78
CA PHE A 310 -16.39 3.70 -13.53
C PHE A 310 -15.76 3.68 -12.13
N VAL A 311 -16.59 3.52 -11.09
CA VAL A 311 -16.15 3.69 -9.70
C VAL A 311 -15.24 2.56 -9.25
N CYS A 312 -15.56 1.29 -9.56
CA CYS A 312 -14.77 0.17 -9.04
C CYS A 312 -13.32 0.13 -9.56
N PRO A 313 -13.04 0.29 -10.87
CA PRO A 313 -11.66 0.34 -11.36
C PRO A 313 -10.87 1.52 -10.81
N LEU A 314 -11.50 2.70 -10.78
CA LEU A 314 -10.90 3.90 -10.23
C LEU A 314 -10.56 3.72 -8.74
N GLY A 315 -11.50 3.17 -7.96
CA GLY A 315 -11.31 2.90 -6.55
C GLY A 315 -10.22 1.88 -6.26
N ALA A 316 -10.14 0.83 -7.06
CA ALA A 316 -9.10 -0.18 -6.92
C ALA A 316 -7.67 0.38 -7.07
N THR A 317 -7.53 1.52 -7.74
CA THR A 317 -6.24 2.16 -8.03
C THR A 317 -5.97 3.38 -7.15
N ILE A 318 -6.97 4.24 -6.92
CA ILE A 318 -6.78 5.55 -6.27
C ILE A 318 -7.22 5.51 -4.80
N ASN A 319 -8.27 4.77 -4.45
CA ASN A 319 -8.83 4.75 -3.10
C ASN A 319 -8.30 3.57 -2.29
N MET A 320 -7.08 3.70 -1.79
CA MET A 320 -6.37 2.67 -1.03
C MET A 320 -6.36 2.99 0.47
N ASP A 321 -7.52 3.08 1.10
CA ASP A 321 -7.67 3.46 2.51
C ASP A 321 -6.94 2.50 3.48
N GLY A 322 -6.87 1.20 3.16
CA GLY A 322 -6.09 0.24 3.93
C GLY A 322 -4.59 0.54 3.92
N THR A 323 -4.07 0.96 2.77
CA THR A 323 -2.68 1.43 2.64
C THR A 323 -2.46 2.72 3.43
N SER A 324 -3.43 3.64 3.40
CA SER A 324 -3.37 4.90 4.15
C SER A 324 -3.31 4.67 5.66
N ILE A 325 -4.10 3.70 6.19
CA ILE A 325 -4.02 3.28 7.60
C ILE A 325 -2.64 2.76 7.95
N HIS A 326 -2.15 1.81 7.16
CA HIS A 326 -0.84 1.23 7.38
C HIS A 326 0.26 2.30 7.37
N GLN A 327 0.25 3.20 6.39
CA GLN A 327 1.25 4.27 6.26
C GLN A 327 1.18 5.27 7.42
N ALA A 328 -0.02 5.67 7.84
CA ALA A 328 -0.19 6.61 8.94
C ALA A 328 0.28 6.02 10.28
N ILE A 329 -0.10 4.76 10.57
CA ILE A 329 0.39 4.05 11.77
C ILE A 329 1.91 3.86 11.71
N SER A 330 2.46 3.51 10.53
CA SER A 330 3.90 3.37 10.34
C SER A 330 4.65 4.69 10.59
N ALA A 331 4.13 5.80 10.09
CA ALA A 331 4.73 7.12 10.28
C ALA A 331 4.79 7.49 11.77
N VAL A 332 3.70 7.28 12.52
CA VAL A 332 3.67 7.52 13.97
C VAL A 332 4.60 6.55 14.70
N PHE A 333 4.58 5.27 14.36
CA PHE A 333 5.46 4.26 14.96
C PHE A 333 6.93 4.64 14.78
N LEU A 334 7.34 4.99 13.56
CA LEU A 334 8.69 5.43 13.27
C LEU A 334 9.04 6.76 13.95
N SER A 335 8.10 7.69 14.06
CA SER A 335 8.32 8.96 14.76
C SER A 335 8.55 8.74 16.27
N LEU A 336 7.82 7.84 16.90
CA LEU A 336 7.99 7.48 18.30
C LEU A 336 9.34 6.79 18.57
N ILE A 337 9.83 5.98 17.63
CA ILE A 337 11.17 5.38 17.71
C ILE A 337 12.26 6.46 17.52
N HIS A 338 12.00 7.52 16.75
CA HIS A 338 12.98 8.56 16.45
C HIS A 338 12.94 9.76 17.40
N ILE A 339 11.85 9.96 18.17
CA ILE A 339 11.68 11.11 19.07
C ILE A 339 11.92 10.66 20.51
N SER A 340 13.18 10.60 20.90
CA SER A 340 13.60 10.66 22.31
C SER A 340 14.11 12.07 22.69
N GLU A 341 13.56 13.15 22.10
CA GLU A 341 13.82 14.53 22.54
C GLU A 341 12.50 15.23 22.91
N PRO A 342 12.52 16.13 23.94
CA PRO A 342 11.33 16.65 24.59
C PRO A 342 10.63 17.78 23.82
N THR A 343 10.33 17.57 22.55
CA THR A 343 9.54 18.50 21.73
C THR A 343 8.07 18.07 21.64
N ARG A 344 7.55 17.45 22.71
CA ARG A 344 6.16 16.95 22.77
C ARG A 344 5.08 18.04 22.82
N LEU A 345 5.41 19.34 22.81
CA LEU A 345 4.44 20.41 23.11
C LEU A 345 4.35 21.56 22.11
N SER A 346 4.96 21.49 20.94
CA SER A 346 4.90 22.61 19.99
C SER A 346 4.18 22.28 18.65
N LEU A 347 3.47 21.17 18.55
CA LEU A 347 2.73 20.77 17.33
C LEU A 347 1.28 20.38 17.63
N ILE A 348 0.62 21.12 18.53
CA ILE A 348 -0.86 21.18 18.61
C ILE A 348 -1.29 22.60 18.34
#